data_d16bed0e3b377fc654972cfcdee48130
#
_entry.id   d16bed0e3b377fc654972cfcdee48130
#
_cell.length_a   1.000
_cell.length_b   1.000
_cell.length_c   1.000
_cell.angle_alpha   90.00
_cell.angle_beta   90.00
_cell.angle_gamma   90.00
#
_symmetry.space_group_name_H-M   'P 1'
#
loop_
_entity.id
_entity.type
_entity.pdbx_description
1 polymer ?
#
loop_
_entity_poly.entity_id
_entity_poly.type
_entity_poly.pdbx_seq_one_letter_code
_entity_poly.pdbx_strand_id
1 'polypeptide(L)'
;IHAPVFPFGVCRIISRKLSEEICVPILERESGLRFGEDFTVGYSPERINPGDRVHTLETIVKIVSGSDPATADLLAEIYGSVVRAGIHRASSIKVAEAAKVIENTQRDLNIALMNELAVIFGRLGIDTAEVLEAAGTKWNFLPFRPGLVGGHCIGVDPYYLTFKAEGMGFHPEVILAGRRTNDGMGKYVAECTVKRLIAQGNVIRGARVGILGFTFKENVPDLRNTRVVDIIAELRDYGVETLVHDAEASPAEAMREYGQKLLPLEALSGLDAVILAVSHRAYAAFTPEDILARFRDPGRGVFMDVKSLYDPAAMRAAGLD
;
A
#
# COMPACT_ATOMS: atom_id res chain seq x y z
N ILE A 1 -41.23 -8.46 18.29
CA ILE A 1 -41.09 -8.65 16.82
C ILE A 1 -39.62 -8.40 16.48
N HIS A 2 -38.89 -9.45 16.15
CA HIS A 2 -37.49 -9.34 15.82
C HIS A 2 -37.36 -8.74 14.41
N ALA A 3 -36.72 -7.58 14.31
CA ALA A 3 -36.32 -7.03 13.02
C ALA A 3 -35.26 -7.98 12.39
N PRO A 4 -35.35 -8.25 11.09
CA PRO A 4 -34.37 -9.12 10.44
C PRO A 4 -32.99 -8.48 10.44
N VAL A 5 -32.00 -9.20 10.94
CA VAL A 5 -30.60 -8.83 10.84
C VAL A 5 -30.12 -9.24 9.45
N PHE A 6 -29.84 -8.29 8.59
CA PHE A 6 -29.25 -8.58 7.28
C PHE A 6 -27.72 -8.66 7.40
N PRO A 7 -27.07 -9.71 6.82
CA PRO A 7 -25.62 -9.81 6.83
C PRO A 7 -25.02 -8.94 5.71
N PHE A 8 -23.92 -8.31 6.00
CA PHE A 8 -23.39 -7.09 5.45
C PHE A 8 -22.29 -7.18 4.46
N GLY A 9 -22.37 -6.31 3.43
CA GLY A 9 -21.21 -5.87 2.64
C GLY A 9 -20.28 -4.94 3.44
N VAL A 10 -18.96 -5.14 3.31
CA VAL A 10 -17.94 -4.25 3.88
C VAL A 10 -17.97 -2.93 3.11
N CYS A 11 -18.47 -1.88 3.72
CA CYS A 11 -18.47 -0.55 3.12
C CYS A 11 -17.24 0.23 3.58
N ARG A 12 -16.45 0.73 2.61
CA ARG A 12 -15.09 1.23 2.83
C ARG A 12 -14.93 2.73 2.71
N ILE A 13 -15.99 3.53 2.66
CA ILE A 13 -15.83 4.91 2.16
C ILE A 13 -16.29 5.94 3.17
N ILE A 14 -15.39 6.86 3.56
CA ILE A 14 -15.72 8.13 4.21
C ILE A 14 -15.73 9.25 3.17
N SER A 15 -16.63 9.23 2.22
CA SER A 15 -16.75 10.39 1.32
C SER A 15 -17.94 11.29 1.64
N ARG A 16 -18.89 10.79 2.39
CA ARG A 16 -20.07 11.53 2.93
C ARG A 16 -20.55 10.65 4.05
N LYS A 17 -20.71 11.04 5.29
CA LYS A 17 -21.37 10.29 6.37
C LYS A 17 -22.07 9.03 5.82
N LEU A 18 -21.26 8.04 5.39
CA LEU A 18 -21.68 7.04 4.42
C LEU A 18 -22.86 6.24 4.94
N SER A 19 -22.75 5.80 6.19
CA SER A 19 -23.81 4.99 6.79
C SER A 19 -25.11 5.79 6.91
N GLU A 20 -25.05 7.00 7.46
CA GLU A 20 -26.25 7.79 7.75
C GLU A 20 -26.77 8.62 6.54
N GLU A 21 -25.87 9.21 5.73
CA GLU A 21 -26.28 10.13 4.65
C GLU A 21 -26.49 9.45 3.31
N ILE A 22 -25.95 8.26 3.11
CA ILE A 22 -26.06 7.51 1.85
C ILE A 22 -26.79 6.18 2.05
N CYS A 23 -26.28 5.32 2.96
CA CYS A 23 -26.83 3.99 3.11
C CYS A 23 -28.25 4.03 3.69
N VAL A 24 -28.49 4.85 4.73
CA VAL A 24 -29.80 4.95 5.35
C VAL A 24 -30.87 5.39 4.34
N PRO A 25 -30.75 6.50 3.57
CA PRO A 25 -31.74 6.88 2.58
C PRO A 25 -31.99 5.81 1.50
N ILE A 26 -30.96 5.05 1.12
CA ILE A 26 -31.12 3.93 0.17
C ILE A 26 -31.93 2.81 0.83
N LEU A 27 -31.59 2.44 2.07
CA LEU A 27 -32.31 1.42 2.81
C LEU A 27 -33.80 1.79 2.99
N GLU A 28 -34.10 3.03 3.36
CA GLU A 28 -35.49 3.51 3.48
C GLU A 28 -36.23 3.41 2.13
N ARG A 29 -35.60 3.88 1.05
CA ARG A 29 -36.22 3.87 -0.28
C ARG A 29 -36.49 2.44 -0.77
N GLU A 30 -35.54 1.53 -0.61
CA GLU A 30 -35.65 0.16 -1.15
C GLU A 30 -36.52 -0.75 -0.27
N SER A 31 -36.57 -0.50 1.05
CA SER A 31 -37.35 -1.33 1.98
C SER A 31 -38.74 -0.79 2.28
N GLY A 32 -38.96 0.52 2.12
CA GLY A 32 -40.16 1.21 2.59
C GLY A 32 -40.22 1.38 4.10
N LEU A 33 -39.16 1.00 4.85
CA LEU A 33 -39.04 1.13 6.29
C LEU A 33 -38.47 2.51 6.66
N ARG A 34 -38.73 2.99 7.87
CA ARG A 34 -38.26 4.30 8.39
C ARG A 34 -37.09 4.10 9.37
N PHE A 35 -36.03 4.81 9.13
CA PHE A 35 -34.88 4.83 10.01
C PHE A 35 -35.23 5.42 11.38
N GLY A 36 -34.78 4.75 12.45
CA GLY A 36 -35.05 5.14 13.83
C GLY A 36 -36.39 4.69 14.38
N GLU A 37 -37.33 4.22 13.52
CA GLU A 37 -38.60 3.66 13.92
C GLU A 37 -38.68 2.16 13.63
N ASP A 38 -38.44 1.77 12.37
CA ASP A 38 -38.61 0.39 11.94
C ASP A 38 -37.26 -0.35 11.88
N PHE A 39 -36.14 0.36 11.72
CA PHE A 39 -34.79 -0.21 11.75
C PHE A 39 -33.76 0.78 12.32
N THR A 40 -32.65 0.23 12.80
CA THR A 40 -31.47 0.96 13.25
C THR A 40 -30.25 0.50 12.47
N VAL A 41 -29.18 1.28 12.47
CA VAL A 41 -27.92 0.90 11.81
C VAL A 41 -26.76 0.97 12.77
N GLY A 42 -25.82 0.06 12.59
CA GLY A 42 -24.56 0.07 13.29
C GLY A 42 -23.38 -0.02 12.34
N TYR A 43 -22.24 0.43 12.81
CA TYR A 43 -21.00 0.41 12.03
C TYR A 43 -19.84 -0.16 12.84
N SER A 44 -19.09 -1.04 12.22
CA SER A 44 -17.87 -1.61 12.79
C SER A 44 -16.81 -1.72 11.70
N PRO A 45 -15.73 -0.93 11.77
CA PRO A 45 -14.69 -0.92 10.74
C PRO A 45 -13.91 -2.24 10.70
N GLU A 46 -13.51 -2.63 9.47
CA GLU A 46 -12.55 -3.71 9.29
C GLU A 46 -11.13 -3.19 9.50
N ARG A 47 -10.37 -3.85 10.38
CA ARG A 47 -9.03 -3.44 10.80
C ARG A 47 -7.97 -4.52 10.59
N ILE A 48 -8.35 -5.70 10.05
CA ILE A 48 -7.42 -6.79 9.76
C ILE A 48 -6.58 -6.45 8.54
N ASN A 49 -5.27 -6.69 8.64
CA ASN A 49 -4.38 -6.56 7.48
C ASN A 49 -4.37 -7.90 6.72
N PRO A 50 -4.60 -7.91 5.39
CA PRO A 50 -4.45 -9.11 4.58
C PRO A 50 -3.06 -9.75 4.79
N GLY A 51 -3.04 -11.07 5.03
CA GLY A 51 -1.83 -11.83 5.27
C GLY A 51 -1.29 -11.80 6.70
N ASP A 52 -1.85 -10.98 7.60
CA ASP A 52 -1.49 -10.99 9.03
C ASP A 52 -2.16 -12.17 9.74
N ARG A 53 -1.35 -13.03 10.34
CA ARG A 53 -1.83 -14.22 11.08
C ARG A 53 -1.81 -14.03 12.59
N VAL A 54 -1.26 -12.92 13.06
CA VAL A 54 -1.16 -12.60 14.50
C VAL A 54 -2.31 -11.68 14.91
N HIS A 55 -2.55 -10.62 14.12
CA HIS A 55 -3.61 -9.64 14.39
C HIS A 55 -4.90 -10.03 13.65
N THR A 56 -5.60 -10.98 14.23
CA THR A 56 -6.86 -11.54 13.68
C THR A 56 -8.09 -10.83 14.28
N LEU A 57 -9.29 -11.19 13.81
CA LEU A 57 -10.54 -10.68 14.36
C LEU A 57 -10.64 -10.88 15.88
N GLU A 58 -10.13 -12.00 16.38
CA GLU A 58 -10.19 -12.33 17.82
C GLU A 58 -9.18 -11.54 18.66
N THR A 59 -8.03 -11.17 18.08
CA THR A 59 -6.86 -10.67 18.82
C THR A 59 -6.67 -9.15 18.71
N ILE A 60 -7.49 -8.44 17.94
CA ILE A 60 -7.48 -6.97 17.87
C ILE A 60 -8.76 -6.39 18.47
N VAL A 61 -8.62 -5.27 19.19
CA VAL A 61 -9.78 -4.54 19.72
C VAL A 61 -10.71 -4.15 18.58
N LYS A 62 -11.98 -4.53 18.65
CA LYS A 62 -12.99 -4.20 17.64
C LYS A 62 -13.70 -2.90 18.00
N ILE A 63 -13.80 -1.99 17.06
CA ILE A 63 -14.58 -0.76 17.21
C ILE A 63 -16.02 -1.06 16.78
N VAL A 64 -16.99 -0.64 17.59
CA VAL A 64 -18.41 -0.71 17.27
C VAL A 64 -19.09 0.62 17.56
N SER A 65 -20.14 0.92 16.81
CA SER A 65 -20.98 2.10 17.02
C SER A 65 -22.39 1.83 16.50
N GLY A 66 -23.38 2.52 17.04
CA GLY A 66 -24.77 2.41 16.63
C GLY A 66 -25.38 3.78 16.37
N SER A 67 -26.50 3.79 15.66
CA SER A 67 -27.37 4.98 15.49
C SER A 67 -28.01 5.42 16.81
N ASP A 68 -28.07 4.50 17.75
CA ASP A 68 -28.55 4.69 19.13
C ASP A 68 -27.77 3.78 20.10
N PRO A 69 -27.87 4.03 21.42
CA PRO A 69 -27.15 3.24 22.42
C PRO A 69 -27.49 1.75 22.41
N ALA A 70 -28.77 1.39 22.20
CA ALA A 70 -29.18 -0.01 22.20
C ALA A 70 -28.58 -0.79 21.03
N THR A 71 -28.50 -0.17 19.86
CA THR A 71 -27.82 -0.73 18.68
C THR A 71 -26.32 -0.91 18.93
N ALA A 72 -25.66 0.07 19.56
CA ALA A 72 -24.25 -0.05 19.92
C ALA A 72 -24.00 -1.16 20.94
N ASP A 73 -24.88 -1.33 21.93
CA ASP A 73 -24.82 -2.39 22.91
C ASP A 73 -25.00 -3.77 22.29
N LEU A 74 -25.97 -3.92 21.39
CA LEU A 74 -26.21 -5.15 20.64
C LEU A 74 -24.98 -5.56 19.82
N LEU A 75 -24.37 -4.60 19.10
CA LEU A 75 -23.15 -4.87 18.34
C LEU A 75 -21.98 -5.23 19.25
N ALA A 76 -21.85 -4.57 20.41
CA ALA A 76 -20.80 -4.90 21.37
C ALA A 76 -20.98 -6.32 21.93
N GLU A 77 -22.19 -6.78 22.17
CA GLU A 77 -22.49 -8.14 22.60
C GLU A 77 -22.15 -9.17 21.50
N ILE A 78 -22.64 -8.92 20.26
CA ILE A 78 -22.40 -9.80 19.12
C ILE A 78 -20.88 -9.95 18.85
N TYR A 79 -20.16 -8.85 18.70
CA TYR A 79 -18.71 -8.93 18.45
C TYR A 79 -17.94 -9.42 19.68
N GLY A 80 -18.39 -9.09 20.90
CA GLY A 80 -17.80 -9.55 22.14
C GLY A 80 -17.84 -11.05 22.33
N SER A 81 -18.78 -11.76 21.66
CA SER A 81 -18.84 -13.22 21.68
C SER A 81 -17.66 -13.90 20.96
N VAL A 82 -17.00 -13.20 20.02
CA VAL A 82 -15.88 -13.73 19.21
C VAL A 82 -14.57 -12.96 19.40
N VAL A 83 -14.61 -11.68 19.75
CA VAL A 83 -13.44 -10.83 19.92
C VAL A 83 -12.92 -10.87 21.36
N ARG A 84 -11.79 -11.54 21.56
CA ARG A 84 -11.17 -11.70 22.89
C ARG A 84 -10.41 -10.46 23.35
N ALA A 85 -9.91 -9.66 22.42
CA ALA A 85 -9.13 -8.44 22.70
C ALA A 85 -9.95 -7.29 23.28
N GLY A 86 -11.30 -7.42 23.26
CA GLY A 86 -12.23 -6.43 23.79
C GLY A 86 -12.88 -5.57 22.72
N ILE A 87 -13.88 -4.80 23.14
CA ILE A 87 -14.71 -3.94 22.29
C ILE A 87 -14.53 -2.48 22.69
N HIS A 88 -14.21 -1.62 21.73
CA HIS A 88 -14.25 -0.17 21.90
C HIS A 88 -15.57 0.37 21.33
N ARG A 89 -16.39 0.94 22.20
CA ARG A 89 -17.65 1.59 21.80
C ARG A 89 -17.38 3.04 21.42
N ALA A 90 -17.46 3.34 20.14
CA ALA A 90 -17.38 4.72 19.68
C ALA A 90 -18.69 5.47 19.95
N SER A 91 -18.59 6.76 20.26
CA SER A 91 -19.75 7.60 20.64
C SER A 91 -20.74 7.83 19.51
N SER A 92 -20.35 7.58 18.25
CA SER A 92 -21.21 7.67 17.07
C SER A 92 -20.59 6.89 15.90
N ILE A 93 -21.43 6.61 14.89
CA ILE A 93 -21.00 6.03 13.61
C ILE A 93 -19.90 6.89 12.98
N LYS A 94 -20.06 8.22 12.98
CA LYS A 94 -19.07 9.16 12.44
C LYS A 94 -17.70 9.05 13.09
N VAL A 95 -17.64 8.86 14.40
CA VAL A 95 -16.39 8.68 15.13
C VAL A 95 -15.72 7.37 14.73
N ALA A 96 -16.48 6.29 14.61
CA ALA A 96 -15.96 4.99 14.20
C ALA A 96 -15.47 4.99 12.74
N GLU A 97 -16.20 5.65 11.84
CA GLU A 97 -15.79 5.87 10.45
C GLU A 97 -14.49 6.69 10.38
N ALA A 98 -14.43 7.83 11.10
CA ALA A 98 -13.24 8.67 11.14
C ALA A 98 -12.01 7.92 11.68
N ALA A 99 -12.18 7.13 12.74
CA ALA A 99 -11.09 6.32 13.30
C ALA A 99 -10.46 5.40 12.26
N LYS A 100 -11.28 4.74 11.42
CA LYS A 100 -10.78 3.86 10.35
C LYS A 100 -9.94 4.63 9.32
N VAL A 101 -10.36 5.80 8.91
CA VAL A 101 -9.65 6.57 7.89
C VAL A 101 -8.34 7.13 8.41
N ILE A 102 -8.32 7.64 9.64
CA ILE A 102 -7.07 8.21 10.18
C ILE A 102 -6.00 7.15 10.43
N GLU A 103 -6.36 5.88 10.71
CA GLU A 103 -5.40 4.78 10.80
C GLU A 103 -4.61 4.62 9.48
N ASN A 104 -5.30 4.65 8.34
CA ASN A 104 -4.67 4.54 7.04
C ASN A 104 -3.97 5.83 6.61
N THR A 105 -4.58 7.00 6.87
CA THR A 105 -3.98 8.31 6.57
C THR A 105 -2.68 8.52 7.37
N GLN A 106 -2.65 8.16 8.64
CA GLN A 106 -1.47 8.25 9.47
C GLN A 106 -0.34 7.35 8.93
N ARG A 107 -0.67 6.13 8.52
CA ARG A 107 0.32 5.22 7.90
C ARG A 107 0.85 5.76 6.59
N ASP A 108 -0.02 6.28 5.73
CA ASP A 108 0.34 6.90 4.46
C ASP A 108 1.30 8.08 4.64
N LEU A 109 1.00 8.98 5.58
CA LEU A 109 1.85 10.14 5.87
C LEU A 109 3.20 9.76 6.46
N ASN A 110 3.26 8.75 7.33
CA ASN A 110 4.53 8.27 7.86
C ASN A 110 5.40 7.66 6.75
N ILE A 111 4.82 6.91 5.82
CA ILE A 111 5.55 6.39 4.66
C ILE A 111 5.99 7.53 3.74
N ALA A 112 5.13 8.55 3.54
CA ALA A 112 5.49 9.73 2.74
C ALA A 112 6.69 10.47 3.32
N LEU A 113 6.76 10.63 4.64
CA LEU A 113 7.93 11.19 5.29
C LEU A 113 9.19 10.36 5.02
N MET A 114 9.12 9.03 5.14
CA MET A 114 10.26 8.15 4.84
C MET A 114 10.67 8.22 3.37
N ASN A 115 9.71 8.33 2.47
CA ASN A 115 9.96 8.49 1.04
C ASN A 115 10.65 9.83 0.73
N GLU A 116 10.19 10.91 1.33
CA GLU A 116 10.82 12.23 1.19
C GLU A 116 12.25 12.23 1.73
N LEU A 117 12.48 11.61 2.90
CA LEU A 117 13.82 11.41 3.46
C LEU A 117 14.71 10.59 2.53
N ALA A 118 14.20 9.53 1.91
CA ALA A 118 14.95 8.74 0.93
C ALA A 118 15.40 9.57 -0.28
N VAL A 119 14.53 10.48 -0.78
CA VAL A 119 14.88 11.41 -1.86
C VAL A 119 15.96 12.40 -1.41
N ILE A 120 15.85 12.95 -0.20
CA ILE A 120 16.82 13.90 0.37
C ILE A 120 18.17 13.22 0.57
N PHE A 121 18.21 12.07 1.23
CA PHE A 121 19.42 11.34 1.55
C PHE A 121 20.11 10.80 0.28
N GLY A 122 19.33 10.34 -0.70
CA GLY A 122 19.87 9.95 -2.00
C GLY A 122 20.61 11.10 -2.72
N ARG A 123 20.13 12.35 -2.57
CA ARG A 123 20.81 13.54 -3.11
C ARG A 123 22.06 13.93 -2.31
N LEU A 124 22.09 13.61 -1.02
CA LEU A 124 23.23 13.87 -0.13
C LEU A 124 24.28 12.76 -0.17
N GLY A 125 24.00 11.64 -0.86
CA GLY A 125 24.87 10.47 -0.88
C GLY A 125 24.90 9.71 0.46
N ILE A 126 23.82 9.79 1.24
CA ILE A 126 23.67 9.13 2.54
C ILE A 126 22.74 7.94 2.39
N ASP A 127 23.10 6.79 2.97
CA ASP A 127 22.24 5.61 2.97
C ASP A 127 21.05 5.80 3.91
N THR A 128 19.84 5.72 3.33
CA THR A 128 18.58 5.92 4.08
C THR A 128 18.35 4.82 5.10
N ALA A 129 18.68 3.57 4.79
CA ALA A 129 18.45 2.46 5.71
C ALA A 129 19.34 2.59 6.97
N GLU A 130 20.60 2.97 6.81
CA GLU A 130 21.54 3.22 7.90
C GLU A 130 21.06 4.38 8.81
N VAL A 131 20.57 5.47 8.22
CA VAL A 131 19.99 6.58 9.00
C VAL A 131 18.76 6.13 9.79
N LEU A 132 17.86 5.36 9.17
CA LEU A 132 16.65 4.87 9.83
C LEU A 132 16.96 3.82 10.91
N GLU A 133 18.01 3.03 10.76
CA GLU A 133 18.52 2.12 11.80
C GLU A 133 19.03 2.91 13.00
N ALA A 134 19.90 3.90 12.76
CA ALA A 134 20.42 4.77 13.82
C ALA A 134 19.28 5.52 14.54
N ALA A 135 18.34 6.12 13.82
CA ALA A 135 17.20 6.80 14.40
C ALA A 135 16.28 5.86 15.19
N GLY A 136 16.13 4.63 14.72
CA GLY A 136 15.32 3.56 15.32
C GLY A 136 15.83 3.07 16.67
N THR A 137 17.06 3.41 17.08
CA THR A 137 17.57 3.14 18.43
C THR A 137 16.84 3.94 19.50
N LYS A 138 16.13 5.02 19.11
CA LYS A 138 15.32 5.80 20.03
C LYS A 138 13.96 5.13 20.24
N TRP A 139 13.61 4.89 21.47
CA TRP A 139 12.41 4.12 21.89
C TRP A 139 11.07 4.58 21.31
N ASN A 140 10.93 5.85 20.92
CA ASN A 140 9.69 6.42 20.40
C ASN A 140 9.76 6.74 18.90
N PHE A 141 10.80 6.28 18.20
CA PHE A 141 10.88 6.39 16.75
C PHE A 141 10.05 5.28 16.11
N LEU A 142 9.11 5.63 15.24
CA LEU A 142 8.22 4.65 14.61
C LEU A 142 8.94 3.99 13.42
N PRO A 143 8.92 2.65 13.31
CA PRO A 143 9.72 1.88 12.35
C PRO A 143 9.09 1.85 10.93
N PHE A 144 8.73 3.01 10.40
CA PHE A 144 8.31 3.13 9.01
C PHE A 144 9.52 3.10 8.07
N ARG A 145 9.30 2.62 6.85
CA ARG A 145 10.34 2.50 5.82
C ARG A 145 9.84 3.11 4.51
N PRO A 146 10.73 3.58 3.62
CA PRO A 146 10.37 4.00 2.27
C PRO A 146 9.75 2.86 1.47
N GLY A 147 8.98 3.20 0.44
CA GLY A 147 8.45 2.22 -0.49
C GLY A 147 7.24 2.74 -1.28
N LEU A 148 6.80 1.90 -2.20
CA LEU A 148 5.62 2.17 -2.99
C LEU A 148 4.35 1.98 -2.15
N VAL A 149 3.41 2.92 -2.24
CA VAL A 149 2.16 2.89 -1.49
C VAL A 149 1.00 2.59 -2.42
N GLY A 150 0.69 1.32 -2.57
CA GLY A 150 -0.44 0.79 -3.33
C GLY A 150 -1.59 0.31 -2.45
N GLY A 151 -2.44 -0.55 -3.04
CA GLY A 151 -3.61 -1.12 -2.39
C GLY A 151 -4.81 -0.19 -2.37
N HIS A 152 -5.94 -0.74 -1.93
CA HIS A 152 -7.22 -0.04 -1.98
C HIS A 152 -7.58 0.71 -0.68
N CYS A 153 -6.71 0.71 0.32
CA CYS A 153 -6.93 1.40 1.59
C CYS A 153 -5.94 2.56 1.77
N ILE A 154 -4.65 2.26 1.95
CA ILE A 154 -3.65 3.28 2.34
C ILE A 154 -3.52 4.37 1.26
N GLY A 155 -3.50 3.98 -0.02
CA GLY A 155 -3.39 4.91 -1.14
C GLY A 155 -4.70 5.62 -1.52
N VAL A 156 -5.85 5.24 -0.96
CA VAL A 156 -7.19 5.72 -1.36
C VAL A 156 -7.93 6.44 -0.24
N ASP A 157 -7.93 5.90 0.98
CA ASP A 157 -8.67 6.49 2.12
C ASP A 157 -8.31 7.97 2.39
N PRO A 158 -7.03 8.40 2.28
CA PRO A 158 -6.69 9.80 2.46
C PRO A 158 -7.42 10.73 1.49
N TYR A 159 -7.66 10.30 0.25
CA TYR A 159 -8.39 11.11 -0.75
C TYR A 159 -9.86 11.32 -0.38
N TYR A 160 -10.50 10.35 0.28
CA TYR A 160 -11.86 10.55 0.76
C TYR A 160 -11.92 11.61 1.87
N LEU A 161 -10.94 11.61 2.76
CA LEU A 161 -10.86 12.63 3.81
C LEU A 161 -10.57 14.02 3.23
N THR A 162 -9.65 14.11 2.25
CA THR A 162 -9.34 15.39 1.59
C THR A 162 -10.54 15.91 0.81
N PHE A 163 -11.24 15.07 0.06
CA PHE A 163 -12.45 15.44 -0.66
C PHE A 163 -13.52 16.01 0.29
N LYS A 164 -13.71 15.39 1.46
CA LYS A 164 -14.66 15.88 2.48
C LYS A 164 -14.22 17.22 3.05
N ALA A 165 -12.95 17.39 3.33
CA ALA A 165 -12.38 18.63 3.86
C ALA A 165 -12.55 19.79 2.86
N GLU A 166 -12.23 19.56 1.59
CA GLU A 166 -12.39 20.55 0.53
C GLU A 166 -13.86 20.95 0.32
N GLY A 167 -14.78 19.98 0.38
CA GLY A 167 -16.22 20.23 0.33
C GLY A 167 -16.76 21.08 1.49
N MET A 168 -15.99 21.22 2.59
CA MET A 168 -16.28 22.12 3.71
C MET A 168 -15.46 23.43 3.66
N GLY A 169 -14.70 23.68 2.60
CA GLY A 169 -13.89 24.86 2.43
C GLY A 169 -12.51 24.79 3.13
N PHE A 170 -12.07 23.60 3.57
CA PHE A 170 -10.75 23.40 4.18
C PHE A 170 -9.81 22.64 3.23
N HIS A 171 -8.65 23.24 2.90
CA HIS A 171 -7.64 22.58 2.08
C HIS A 171 -6.66 21.78 2.95
N PRO A 172 -6.64 20.45 2.89
CA PRO A 172 -5.84 19.61 3.79
C PRO A 172 -4.41 19.43 3.26
N GLU A 173 -3.58 20.44 3.39
CA GLU A 173 -2.23 20.52 2.81
C GLU A 173 -1.33 19.35 3.18
N VAL A 174 -1.29 18.95 4.45
CA VAL A 174 -0.41 17.88 4.95
C VAL A 174 -0.74 16.54 4.29
N ILE A 175 -2.04 16.21 4.21
CA ILE A 175 -2.48 14.95 3.62
C ILE A 175 -2.20 14.94 2.11
N LEU A 176 -2.51 16.03 1.42
CA LEU A 176 -2.28 16.17 -0.02
C LEU A 176 -0.79 16.17 -0.36
N ALA A 177 0.06 16.82 0.46
CA ALA A 177 1.51 16.77 0.28
C ALA A 177 2.05 15.34 0.43
N GLY A 178 1.64 14.62 1.47
CA GLY A 178 2.03 13.21 1.66
C GLY A 178 1.60 12.33 0.48
N ARG A 179 0.36 12.49 0.00
CA ARG A 179 -0.11 11.75 -1.19
C ARG A 179 0.72 12.06 -2.43
N ARG A 180 1.02 13.32 -2.69
CA ARG A 180 1.85 13.73 -3.82
C ARG A 180 3.25 13.10 -3.75
N THR A 181 3.85 13.03 -2.56
CA THR A 181 5.14 12.37 -2.34
C THR A 181 5.04 10.87 -2.66
N ASN A 182 4.06 10.17 -2.09
CA ASN A 182 3.89 8.73 -2.31
C ASN A 182 3.55 8.39 -3.76
N ASP A 183 2.69 9.17 -4.41
CA ASP A 183 2.32 8.98 -5.82
C ASP A 183 3.50 9.23 -6.76
N GLY A 184 4.45 10.09 -6.38
CA GLY A 184 5.66 10.37 -7.15
C GLY A 184 6.75 9.31 -7.08
N MET A 185 6.67 8.35 -6.15
CA MET A 185 7.76 7.41 -5.90
C MET A 185 8.04 6.43 -7.04
N GLY A 186 7.00 5.97 -7.75
CA GLY A 186 7.20 5.11 -8.92
C GLY A 186 8.05 5.79 -9.99
N LYS A 187 7.71 7.03 -10.31
CA LYS A 187 8.48 7.86 -11.23
C LYS A 187 9.92 8.09 -10.73
N TYR A 188 10.10 8.42 -9.46
CA TYR A 188 11.41 8.62 -8.86
C TYR A 188 12.32 7.39 -8.99
N VAL A 189 11.80 6.18 -8.72
CA VAL A 189 12.55 4.92 -8.89
C VAL A 189 12.99 4.74 -10.34
N ALA A 190 12.10 4.96 -11.30
CA ALA A 190 12.42 4.85 -12.72
C ALA A 190 13.50 5.85 -13.14
N GLU A 191 13.37 7.13 -12.75
CA GLU A 191 14.36 8.18 -13.01
C GLU A 191 15.74 7.83 -12.40
N CYS A 192 15.77 7.32 -11.18
CA CYS A 192 17.01 6.87 -10.54
C CYS A 192 17.66 5.72 -11.32
N THR A 193 16.86 4.74 -11.76
CA THR A 193 17.33 3.63 -12.59
C THR A 193 17.96 4.13 -13.90
N VAL A 194 17.28 5.04 -14.59
CA VAL A 194 17.79 5.62 -15.85
C VAL A 194 19.09 6.38 -15.62
N LYS A 195 19.18 7.20 -14.56
CA LYS A 195 20.40 7.95 -14.23
C LYS A 195 21.58 7.01 -13.95
N ARG A 196 21.36 5.90 -13.23
CA ARG A 196 22.40 4.90 -12.96
C ARG A 196 22.80 4.16 -14.23
N LEU A 197 21.86 3.76 -15.08
CA LEU A 197 22.17 3.17 -16.39
C LEU A 197 23.07 4.09 -17.23
N ILE A 198 22.76 5.40 -17.27
CA ILE A 198 23.61 6.39 -17.98
C ILE A 198 24.99 6.47 -17.34
N ALA A 199 25.09 6.50 -16.01
CA ALA A 199 26.38 6.55 -15.32
C ALA A 199 27.25 5.33 -15.60
N GLN A 200 26.63 4.15 -15.77
CA GLN A 200 27.31 2.91 -16.16
C GLN A 200 27.58 2.82 -17.68
N GLY A 201 27.26 3.86 -18.44
CA GLY A 201 27.51 3.93 -19.89
C GLY A 201 26.55 3.09 -20.74
N ASN A 202 25.38 2.75 -20.22
CA ASN A 202 24.35 2.05 -20.98
C ASN A 202 23.57 2.99 -21.89
N VAL A 203 23.13 2.48 -23.04
CA VAL A 203 22.21 3.17 -23.95
C VAL A 203 20.78 2.96 -23.45
N ILE A 204 20.05 4.04 -23.17
CA ILE A 204 18.73 3.96 -22.53
C ILE A 204 17.66 3.42 -23.47
N ARG A 205 17.59 3.97 -24.71
CA ARG A 205 16.60 3.48 -25.67
C ARG A 205 16.89 2.04 -26.05
N GLY A 206 15.93 1.15 -25.75
CA GLY A 206 16.07 -0.28 -25.96
C GLY A 206 16.84 -1.01 -24.86
N ALA A 207 17.21 -0.31 -23.76
CA ALA A 207 17.69 -0.98 -22.54
C ALA A 207 16.62 -1.93 -22.00
N ARG A 208 17.04 -3.06 -21.46
CA ARG A 208 16.15 -4.10 -20.92
C ARG A 208 16.20 -4.08 -19.40
N VAL A 209 15.06 -3.76 -18.78
CA VAL A 209 14.93 -3.67 -17.33
C VAL A 209 13.99 -4.75 -16.83
N GLY A 210 14.52 -5.63 -15.98
CA GLY A 210 13.73 -6.63 -15.25
C GLY A 210 13.11 -6.02 -14.01
N ILE A 211 11.81 -6.25 -13.80
CA ILE A 211 11.10 -5.79 -12.62
C ILE A 211 10.64 -7.02 -11.84
N LEU A 212 11.09 -7.13 -10.59
CA LEU A 212 10.74 -8.18 -9.65
C LEU A 212 9.68 -7.67 -8.66
N GLY A 213 8.48 -8.24 -8.73
CA GLY A 213 7.31 -7.85 -7.96
C GLY A 213 6.40 -6.90 -8.72
N PHE A 214 5.10 -7.22 -8.71
CA PHE A 214 4.03 -6.45 -9.35
C PHE A 214 2.82 -6.27 -8.44
N THR A 215 2.69 -7.07 -7.38
CA THR A 215 1.66 -6.90 -6.35
C THR A 215 1.85 -5.58 -5.59
N PHE A 216 0.81 -5.10 -4.91
CA PHE A 216 0.96 -3.86 -4.13
C PHE A 216 1.69 -4.07 -2.80
N LYS A 217 1.83 -5.32 -2.34
CA LYS A 217 2.41 -5.69 -1.04
C LYS A 217 3.08 -7.06 -1.11
N GLU A 218 4.10 -7.24 -0.29
CA GLU A 218 4.88 -8.47 -0.17
C GLU A 218 4.02 -9.67 0.26
N ASN A 219 4.23 -10.81 -0.41
CA ASN A 219 3.66 -12.12 -0.06
C ASN A 219 2.12 -12.16 -0.03
N VAL A 220 1.48 -11.33 -0.85
CA VAL A 220 0.03 -11.28 -1.00
C VAL A 220 -0.31 -11.21 -2.48
N PRO A 221 -1.17 -12.10 -3.03
CA PRO A 221 -1.55 -12.12 -4.44
C PRO A 221 -2.60 -11.05 -4.77
N ASP A 222 -2.31 -9.78 -4.47
CA ASP A 222 -3.24 -8.66 -4.64
C ASP A 222 -2.60 -7.56 -5.47
N LEU A 223 -3.20 -7.26 -6.62
CA LEU A 223 -2.69 -6.29 -7.60
C LEU A 223 -3.33 -4.91 -7.48
N ARG A 224 -4.35 -4.74 -6.64
CA ARG A 224 -5.15 -3.51 -6.62
C ARG A 224 -4.31 -2.26 -6.35
N ASN A 225 -4.39 -1.30 -7.26
CA ASN A 225 -3.66 -0.03 -7.21
C ASN A 225 -2.13 -0.21 -7.00
N THR A 226 -1.54 -1.23 -7.63
CA THR A 226 -0.08 -1.37 -7.58
C THR A 226 0.61 -0.15 -8.20
N ARG A 227 1.62 0.38 -7.52
CA ARG A 227 2.42 1.51 -8.00
C ARG A 227 3.59 1.11 -8.88
N VAL A 228 3.78 -0.18 -9.07
CA VAL A 228 4.77 -0.71 -10.02
C VAL A 228 4.42 -0.32 -11.45
N VAL A 229 3.13 -0.12 -11.75
CA VAL A 229 2.69 0.40 -13.06
C VAL A 229 3.27 1.78 -13.37
N ASP A 230 3.49 2.63 -12.35
CA ASP A 230 4.07 3.96 -12.53
C ASP A 230 5.56 3.87 -12.91
N ILE A 231 6.30 2.91 -12.32
CA ILE A 231 7.69 2.59 -12.73
C ILE A 231 7.73 2.15 -14.19
N ILE A 232 6.84 1.22 -14.56
CA ILE A 232 6.77 0.67 -15.92
C ILE A 232 6.44 1.76 -16.93
N ALA A 233 5.46 2.62 -16.63
CA ALA A 233 5.05 3.71 -17.50
C ALA A 233 6.21 4.68 -17.73
N GLU A 234 6.85 5.16 -16.68
CA GLU A 234 7.96 6.11 -16.78
C GLU A 234 9.16 5.50 -17.55
N LEU A 235 9.52 4.24 -17.29
CA LEU A 235 10.59 3.56 -18.03
C LEU A 235 10.27 3.44 -19.53
N ARG A 236 9.02 3.16 -19.89
CA ARG A 236 8.57 3.09 -21.28
C ARG A 236 8.66 4.44 -21.99
N ASP A 237 8.41 5.54 -21.29
CA ASP A 237 8.56 6.90 -21.83
C ASP A 237 10.01 7.20 -22.21
N TYR A 238 11.00 6.60 -21.52
CA TYR A 238 12.41 6.63 -21.93
C TYR A 238 12.76 5.65 -23.05
N GLY A 239 11.80 4.85 -23.54
CA GLY A 239 12.02 3.84 -24.56
C GLY A 239 12.73 2.58 -24.05
N VAL A 240 12.60 2.29 -22.77
CA VAL A 240 13.12 1.08 -22.10
C VAL A 240 12.15 -0.09 -22.30
N GLU A 241 12.67 -1.28 -22.58
CA GLU A 241 11.91 -2.53 -22.58
C GLU A 241 11.80 -3.05 -21.15
N THR A 242 10.57 -3.19 -20.63
CA THR A 242 10.32 -3.71 -19.29
C THR A 242 9.89 -5.17 -19.31
N LEU A 243 10.57 -6.02 -18.54
CA LEU A 243 10.27 -7.43 -18.33
C LEU A 243 9.81 -7.62 -16.87
N VAL A 244 8.56 -7.99 -16.67
CA VAL A 244 7.95 -8.03 -15.33
C VAL A 244 7.71 -9.46 -14.90
N HIS A 245 8.17 -9.79 -13.70
CA HIS A 245 7.90 -11.05 -13.02
C HIS A 245 7.33 -10.78 -11.64
N ASP A 246 6.39 -11.61 -11.20
CA ASP A 246 5.91 -11.62 -9.82
C ASP A 246 5.69 -13.06 -9.35
N ALA A 247 6.11 -13.35 -8.12
CA ALA A 247 6.06 -14.70 -7.55
C ALA A 247 4.68 -15.08 -6.98
N GLU A 248 3.83 -14.08 -6.71
CA GLU A 248 2.53 -14.25 -6.04
C GLU A 248 1.35 -13.89 -6.95
N ALA A 249 1.56 -12.97 -7.90
CA ALA A 249 0.51 -12.41 -8.74
C ALA A 249 -0.03 -13.41 -9.78
N SER A 250 -1.33 -13.37 -10.02
CA SER A 250 -1.94 -14.08 -11.16
C SER A 250 -1.61 -13.37 -12.47
N PRO A 251 -0.93 -14.04 -13.44
CA PRO A 251 -0.67 -13.46 -14.75
C PRO A 251 -1.95 -13.08 -15.52
N ALA A 252 -3.03 -13.86 -15.35
CA ALA A 252 -4.31 -13.58 -15.97
C ALA A 252 -4.96 -12.31 -15.41
N GLU A 253 -4.85 -12.10 -14.10
CA GLU A 253 -5.35 -10.90 -13.44
C GLU A 253 -4.54 -9.66 -13.81
N ALA A 254 -3.22 -9.74 -13.83
CA ALA A 254 -2.34 -8.66 -14.26
C ALA A 254 -2.63 -8.21 -15.71
N MET A 255 -2.89 -9.18 -16.60
CA MET A 255 -3.30 -8.88 -17.96
C MET A 255 -4.68 -8.24 -18.04
N ARG A 256 -5.66 -8.73 -17.27
CA ARG A 256 -7.04 -8.21 -17.28
C ARG A 256 -7.13 -6.80 -16.71
N GLU A 257 -6.46 -6.55 -15.58
CA GLU A 257 -6.60 -5.30 -14.82
C GLU A 257 -5.69 -4.18 -15.37
N TYR A 258 -4.49 -4.54 -15.85
CA TYR A 258 -3.44 -3.57 -16.22
C TYR A 258 -2.91 -3.73 -17.64
N GLY A 259 -3.35 -4.74 -18.40
CA GLY A 259 -2.75 -5.08 -19.68
C GLY A 259 -1.27 -5.49 -19.57
N GLN A 260 -0.83 -5.86 -18.36
CA GLN A 260 0.56 -6.19 -18.09
C GLN A 260 0.78 -7.70 -18.19
N LYS A 261 1.66 -8.10 -19.11
CA LYS A 261 2.13 -9.49 -19.20
C LYS A 261 3.18 -9.75 -18.12
N LEU A 262 2.93 -10.72 -17.25
CA LEU A 262 3.94 -11.26 -16.35
C LEU A 262 4.67 -12.41 -17.05
N LEU A 263 6.00 -12.43 -16.87
CA LEU A 263 6.89 -13.42 -17.46
C LEU A 263 7.37 -14.42 -16.41
N PRO A 264 7.72 -15.65 -16.78
CA PRO A 264 8.43 -16.55 -15.87
C PRO A 264 9.81 -15.96 -15.52
N LEU A 265 10.32 -16.30 -14.34
CA LEU A 265 11.56 -15.73 -13.79
C LEU A 265 12.77 -15.94 -14.71
N GLU A 266 12.81 -17.06 -15.40
CA GLU A 266 13.88 -17.48 -16.32
C GLU A 266 13.94 -16.58 -17.56
N ALA A 267 12.86 -15.94 -17.92
CA ALA A 267 12.80 -14.97 -19.04
C ALA A 267 13.50 -13.64 -18.71
N LEU A 268 13.71 -13.36 -17.41
CA LEU A 268 14.41 -12.16 -16.95
C LEU A 268 15.94 -12.40 -17.03
N SER A 269 16.48 -12.33 -18.23
CA SER A 269 17.91 -12.51 -18.53
C SER A 269 18.36 -11.55 -19.64
N GLY A 270 19.67 -11.31 -19.75
CA GLY A 270 20.26 -10.35 -20.68
C GLY A 270 19.75 -8.93 -20.40
N LEU A 271 19.66 -8.56 -19.14
CA LEU A 271 19.15 -7.28 -18.66
C LEU A 271 20.25 -6.25 -18.54
N ASP A 272 19.89 -4.99 -18.57
CA ASP A 272 20.76 -3.84 -18.28
C ASP A 272 20.52 -3.35 -16.84
N ALA A 273 19.28 -3.53 -16.30
CA ALA A 273 18.99 -3.29 -14.90
C ALA A 273 17.97 -4.30 -14.34
N VAL A 274 17.97 -4.45 -13.02
CA VAL A 274 16.96 -5.16 -12.24
C VAL A 274 16.41 -4.21 -11.18
N ILE A 275 15.10 -4.09 -11.11
CA ILE A 275 14.39 -3.35 -10.05
C ILE A 275 13.64 -4.36 -9.16
N LEU A 276 14.01 -4.46 -7.90
CA LEU A 276 13.24 -5.17 -6.90
C LEU A 276 12.18 -4.22 -6.34
N ALA A 277 11.01 -4.23 -6.96
CA ALA A 277 9.92 -3.31 -6.64
C ALA A 277 9.09 -3.77 -5.45
N VAL A 278 8.90 -5.11 -5.29
CA VAL A 278 8.18 -5.72 -4.16
C VAL A 278 9.01 -6.88 -3.61
N SER A 279 9.30 -6.83 -2.31
CA SER A 279 10.21 -7.75 -1.63
C SER A 279 9.53 -9.05 -1.18
N HIS A 280 9.08 -9.87 -2.14
CA HIS A 280 8.56 -11.21 -1.82
C HIS A 280 9.63 -12.10 -1.23
N ARG A 281 9.25 -13.04 -0.36
CA ARG A 281 10.18 -14.05 0.21
C ARG A 281 10.92 -14.85 -0.85
N ALA A 282 10.28 -15.08 -2.00
CA ALA A 282 10.88 -15.78 -3.11
C ALA A 282 12.15 -15.07 -3.63
N TYR A 283 12.21 -13.75 -3.55
CA TYR A 283 13.38 -12.98 -3.98
C TYR A 283 14.44 -12.84 -2.89
N ALA A 284 14.05 -12.91 -1.61
CA ALA A 284 15.01 -12.86 -0.49
C ALA A 284 16.01 -14.01 -0.47
N ALA A 285 15.73 -15.07 -1.22
CA ALA A 285 16.64 -16.22 -1.38
C ALA A 285 17.69 -16.01 -2.48
N PHE A 286 17.63 -14.93 -3.28
CA PHE A 286 18.61 -14.70 -4.33
C PHE A 286 19.93 -14.25 -3.72
N THR A 287 21.01 -14.85 -4.23
CA THR A 287 22.37 -14.40 -3.95
C THR A 287 22.74 -13.23 -4.88
N PRO A 288 23.80 -12.45 -4.57
CA PRO A 288 24.32 -11.47 -5.52
C PRO A 288 24.65 -12.08 -6.89
N GLU A 289 25.15 -13.30 -6.94
CA GLU A 289 25.49 -14.04 -8.16
C GLU A 289 24.24 -14.35 -8.99
N ASP A 290 23.11 -14.67 -8.35
CA ASP A 290 21.83 -14.91 -9.04
C ASP A 290 21.33 -13.64 -9.73
N ILE A 291 21.60 -12.47 -9.15
CA ILE A 291 21.26 -11.17 -9.72
C ILE A 291 22.23 -10.82 -10.86
N LEU A 292 23.54 -10.99 -10.64
CA LEU A 292 24.59 -10.75 -11.64
C LEU A 292 24.37 -11.61 -12.90
N ALA A 293 23.96 -12.85 -12.75
CA ALA A 293 23.69 -13.77 -13.84
C ALA A 293 22.55 -13.33 -14.77
N ARG A 294 21.71 -12.39 -14.32
CA ARG A 294 20.61 -11.83 -15.13
C ARG A 294 21.07 -10.72 -16.08
N PHE A 295 22.18 -10.09 -15.78
CA PHE A 295 22.69 -9.00 -16.62
C PHE A 295 23.33 -9.49 -17.92
N ARG A 296 23.18 -8.66 -18.97
CA ARG A 296 23.88 -8.84 -20.24
C ARG A 296 25.39 -8.63 -20.07
N ASP A 297 25.74 -7.61 -19.29
CA ASP A 297 27.09 -7.25 -18.89
C ASP A 297 27.09 -6.99 -17.37
N PRO A 298 27.56 -7.96 -16.55
CA PRO A 298 27.60 -7.79 -15.12
C PRO A 298 28.38 -6.55 -14.64
N GLY A 299 29.39 -6.12 -15.39
CA GLY A 299 30.19 -4.93 -15.04
C GLY A 299 29.48 -3.60 -15.28
N ARG A 300 28.29 -3.61 -15.91
CA ARG A 300 27.45 -2.46 -16.19
C ARG A 300 26.03 -2.60 -15.67
N GLY A 301 25.72 -3.72 -15.02
CA GLY A 301 24.40 -4.00 -14.46
C GLY A 301 24.03 -3.03 -13.35
N VAL A 302 22.77 -2.59 -13.34
CA VAL A 302 22.21 -1.74 -12.27
C VAL A 302 21.21 -2.54 -11.47
N PHE A 303 21.34 -2.55 -10.14
CA PHE A 303 20.39 -3.17 -9.24
C PHE A 303 19.71 -2.12 -8.34
N MET A 304 18.39 -2.01 -8.44
CA MET A 304 17.58 -1.05 -7.64
C MET A 304 16.74 -1.82 -6.64
N ASP A 305 17.13 -1.81 -5.39
CA ASP A 305 16.34 -2.37 -4.28
C ASP A 305 15.48 -1.31 -3.62
N VAL A 306 14.19 -1.28 -3.97
CA VAL A 306 13.24 -0.23 -3.51
C VAL A 306 12.96 -0.34 -2.00
N LYS A 307 13.14 -1.53 -1.42
CA LYS A 307 12.76 -1.81 -0.03
C LYS A 307 13.97 -2.06 0.88
N SER A 308 15.19 -1.98 0.35
CA SER A 308 16.41 -2.32 1.07
C SER A 308 16.33 -3.72 1.69
N LEU A 309 15.98 -4.71 0.85
CA LEU A 309 15.94 -6.12 1.26
C LEU A 309 17.34 -6.69 1.49
N TYR A 310 18.31 -6.25 0.67
CA TYR A 310 19.67 -6.73 0.68
C TYR A 310 20.60 -5.78 1.43
N ASP A 311 21.68 -6.34 1.99
CA ASP A 311 22.77 -5.55 2.55
C ASP A 311 23.54 -4.81 1.42
N PRO A 312 23.52 -3.47 1.39
CA PRO A 312 24.21 -2.73 0.33
C PRO A 312 25.71 -2.97 0.29
N ALA A 313 26.36 -3.27 1.42
CA ALA A 313 27.79 -3.54 1.48
C ALA A 313 28.12 -4.88 0.81
N ALA A 314 27.33 -5.91 1.09
CA ALA A 314 27.47 -7.22 0.45
C ALA A 314 27.21 -7.15 -1.06
N MET A 315 26.21 -6.38 -1.49
CA MET A 315 25.88 -6.21 -2.91
C MET A 315 27.01 -5.49 -3.66
N ARG A 316 27.54 -4.39 -3.09
CA ARG A 316 28.71 -3.68 -3.67
C ARG A 316 29.98 -4.54 -3.71
N ALA A 317 30.23 -5.33 -2.66
CA ALA A 317 31.37 -6.24 -2.65
C ALA A 317 31.30 -7.31 -3.75
N ALA A 318 30.10 -7.70 -4.15
CA ALA A 318 29.87 -8.61 -5.27
C ALA A 318 29.90 -7.92 -6.66
N GLY A 319 30.05 -6.60 -6.72
CA GLY A 319 30.10 -5.82 -7.97
C GLY A 319 28.75 -5.28 -8.45
N LEU A 320 27.73 -5.26 -7.60
CA LEU A 320 26.44 -4.64 -7.86
C LEU A 320 26.44 -3.19 -7.35
N ASP A 321 26.06 -2.22 -8.21
CA ASP A 321 25.90 -0.82 -7.86
C ASP A 321 24.39 -0.43 -7.71
#